data_560f7896574e4b50963aecff01f27f80
#
_entry.id   560f7896574e4b50963aecff01f27f80
#
_cell.length_a   1.000
_cell.length_b   1.000
_cell.length_c   1.000
_cell.angle_alpha   90.00
_cell.angle_beta   90.00
_cell.angle_gamma   90.00
#
_symmetry.space_group_name_H-M   'P 1'
#
loop_
_entity.id
_entity.type
_entity.pdbx_description
1 polymer ?
#
loop_
_entity_poly.entity_id
_entity_poly.type
_entity_poly.pdbx_seq_one_letter_code
_entity_poly.pdbx_strand_id
1 'polypeptide(L)'
;MKYLIENKLIYNAESGELIRIDIGVTDKHQLTKTANHILAILIESHGEIVPRQSLLERVWESRGLEASNSSLNQYISILRKKLSSLTGTENIILTNPGVGFYLSADIKIKLCNEVSNGLSPPRRTRYHWFSYLIRGGILALIPSLFFILLAKYEVVVPSIRLKESDNLTLLGHCQLKSSVPI
;
A
#
# COMPACT_ATOMS: atom_id res chain seq x y z
N MET A 1 -9.64 -23.88 -10.98
CA MET A 1 -10.72 -23.58 -10.00
C MET A 1 -10.51 -22.20 -9.38
N LYS A 2 -11.60 -21.41 -9.19
CA LYS A 2 -11.52 -20.09 -8.56
C LYS A 2 -12.34 -20.08 -7.26
N TYR A 3 -11.79 -19.44 -6.25
CA TYR A 3 -12.39 -19.32 -4.92
C TYR A 3 -12.55 -17.85 -4.54
N LEU A 4 -13.68 -17.49 -3.94
CA LEU A 4 -13.93 -16.19 -3.34
C LEU A 4 -13.72 -16.30 -1.82
N ILE A 5 -12.73 -15.58 -1.30
CA ILE A 5 -12.35 -15.57 0.11
C ILE A 5 -12.83 -14.25 0.73
N GLU A 6 -13.58 -14.32 1.82
CA GLU A 6 -14.11 -13.18 2.59
C GLU A 6 -14.90 -12.17 1.74
N ASN A 7 -15.50 -12.60 0.63
CA ASN A 7 -16.16 -11.74 -0.34
C ASN A 7 -15.30 -10.56 -0.87
N LYS A 8 -13.98 -10.61 -0.69
CA LYS A 8 -13.03 -9.55 -1.04
C LYS A 8 -11.93 -9.99 -1.97
N LEU A 9 -11.57 -11.27 -1.95
CA LEU A 9 -10.41 -11.80 -2.64
C LEU A 9 -10.79 -12.97 -3.53
N ILE A 10 -10.55 -12.86 -4.83
CA ILE A 10 -10.65 -14.00 -5.76
C ILE A 10 -9.28 -14.67 -5.83
N TYR A 11 -9.24 -15.95 -5.56
CA TYR A 11 -8.07 -16.80 -5.70
C TYR A 11 -8.28 -17.80 -6.84
N ASN A 12 -7.36 -17.82 -7.79
CA ASN A 12 -7.31 -18.82 -8.85
C ASN A 12 -6.26 -19.88 -8.51
N ALA A 13 -6.70 -21.08 -8.17
CA ALA A 13 -5.81 -22.16 -7.75
C ALA A 13 -4.91 -22.69 -8.87
N GLU A 14 -5.30 -22.55 -10.13
CA GLU A 14 -4.50 -23.00 -11.29
C GLU A 14 -3.33 -22.08 -11.56
N SER A 15 -3.59 -20.78 -11.61
CA SER A 15 -2.57 -19.78 -11.92
C SER A 15 -1.83 -19.27 -10.68
N GLY A 16 -2.41 -19.39 -9.47
CA GLY A 16 -1.89 -18.77 -8.25
C GLY A 16 -2.15 -17.25 -8.19
N GLU A 17 -3.06 -16.75 -9.02
CA GLU A 17 -3.43 -15.34 -9.03
C GLU A 17 -4.38 -15.02 -7.90
N LEU A 18 -4.13 -13.91 -7.22
CA LEU A 18 -4.97 -13.31 -6.19
C LEU A 18 -5.47 -11.96 -6.69
N ILE A 19 -6.78 -11.76 -6.76
CA ILE A 19 -7.40 -10.52 -7.25
C ILE A 19 -8.27 -9.94 -6.15
N ARG A 20 -7.90 -8.74 -5.70
CA ARG A 20 -8.69 -7.99 -4.73
C ARG A 20 -9.81 -7.24 -5.44
N ILE A 21 -11.05 -7.32 -4.91
CA ILE A 21 -12.25 -6.80 -5.57
C ILE A 21 -12.99 -5.72 -4.78
N ASP A 22 -12.59 -5.42 -3.55
CA ASP A 22 -13.34 -4.54 -2.62
C ASP A 22 -13.06 -3.04 -2.80
N ILE A 23 -12.00 -2.65 -3.51
CA ILE A 23 -11.54 -1.26 -3.60
C ILE A 23 -11.78 -0.60 -4.97
N GLY A 24 -12.57 -1.21 -5.84
CA GLY A 24 -12.86 -0.66 -7.17
C GLY A 24 -11.66 -0.58 -8.13
N VAL A 25 -10.48 -0.94 -7.68
CA VAL A 25 -9.25 -1.10 -8.47
C VAL A 25 -8.91 -2.58 -8.45
N THR A 26 -8.65 -3.15 -9.62
CA THR A 26 -8.21 -4.53 -9.73
C THR A 26 -6.75 -4.62 -9.28
N ASP A 27 -6.55 -4.98 -8.03
CA ASP A 27 -5.21 -5.20 -7.47
C ASP A 27 -4.88 -6.69 -7.59
N LYS A 28 -3.94 -7.01 -8.50
CA LYS A 28 -3.56 -8.38 -8.83
C LYS A 28 -2.22 -8.74 -8.23
N HIS A 29 -2.18 -9.88 -7.60
CA HIS A 29 -0.96 -10.44 -7.01
C HIS A 29 -0.75 -11.87 -7.48
N GLN A 30 0.51 -12.25 -7.61
CA GLN A 30 0.89 -13.61 -8.01
C GLN A 30 1.56 -14.32 -6.82
N LEU A 31 1.12 -15.55 -6.54
CA LEU A 31 1.79 -16.45 -5.61
C LEU A 31 2.90 -17.21 -6.33
N THR A 32 3.96 -17.56 -5.59
CA THR A 32 4.93 -18.56 -6.07
C THR A 32 4.27 -19.93 -6.19
N LYS A 33 4.79 -20.79 -7.04
CA LYS A 33 4.23 -22.15 -7.23
C LYS A 33 4.09 -22.93 -5.92
N THR A 34 5.06 -22.82 -5.02
CA THR A 34 5.05 -23.50 -3.71
C THR A 34 3.96 -22.90 -2.80
N ALA A 35 3.88 -21.56 -2.68
CA ALA A 35 2.85 -20.90 -1.89
C ALA A 35 1.44 -21.21 -2.43
N ASN A 36 1.28 -21.22 -3.75
CA ASN A 36 0.03 -21.59 -4.40
C ASN A 36 -0.40 -23.01 -4.04
N HIS A 37 0.52 -23.96 -4.12
CA HIS A 37 0.22 -25.36 -3.81
C HIS A 37 -0.18 -25.56 -2.34
N ILE A 38 0.51 -24.90 -1.41
CA ILE A 38 0.13 -24.93 0.02
C ILE A 38 -1.27 -24.35 0.21
N LEU A 39 -1.56 -23.19 -0.37
CA LEU A 39 -2.86 -22.54 -0.23
C LEU A 39 -3.98 -23.39 -0.82
N ALA A 40 -3.77 -24.00 -1.97
CA ALA A 40 -4.75 -24.90 -2.60
C ALA A 40 -5.09 -26.08 -1.68
N ILE A 41 -4.09 -26.75 -1.10
CA ILE A 41 -4.29 -27.86 -0.17
C ILE A 41 -5.10 -27.41 1.07
N LEU A 42 -4.76 -26.25 1.63
CA LEU A 42 -5.47 -25.73 2.81
C LEU A 42 -6.93 -25.35 2.49
N ILE A 43 -7.21 -24.86 1.28
CA ILE A 43 -8.57 -24.53 0.83
C ILE A 43 -9.38 -25.80 0.59
N GLU A 44 -8.78 -26.81 -0.04
CA GLU A 44 -9.42 -28.12 -0.25
C GLU A 44 -9.82 -28.78 1.08
N SER A 45 -9.01 -28.58 2.12
CA SER A 45 -9.20 -29.10 3.47
C SER A 45 -9.79 -28.04 4.42
N HIS A 46 -10.60 -27.10 3.92
CA HIS A 46 -11.13 -26.01 4.72
C HIS A 46 -11.85 -26.50 5.98
N GLY A 47 -11.42 -25.99 7.13
CA GLY A 47 -11.93 -26.40 8.45
C GLY A 47 -11.25 -27.64 9.05
N GLU A 48 -10.42 -28.35 8.28
CA GLU A 48 -9.68 -29.52 8.74
C GLU A 48 -8.20 -29.22 8.92
N ILE A 49 -7.56 -29.92 9.86
CA ILE A 49 -6.13 -29.77 10.10
C ILE A 49 -5.35 -30.61 9.08
N VAL A 50 -4.51 -29.95 8.31
CA VAL A 50 -3.57 -30.62 7.40
C VAL A 50 -2.25 -30.86 8.15
N PRO A 51 -1.84 -32.14 8.35
CA PRO A 51 -0.60 -32.47 9.03
C PRO A 51 0.62 -31.90 8.31
N ARG A 52 1.65 -31.50 9.07
CA ARG A 52 2.90 -30.97 8.51
C ARG A 52 3.53 -31.93 7.51
N GLN A 53 3.60 -33.21 7.86
CA GLN A 53 4.17 -34.24 7.01
C GLN A 53 3.43 -34.31 5.67
N SER A 54 2.11 -34.30 5.68
CA SER A 54 1.30 -34.31 4.46
C SER A 54 1.56 -33.09 3.56
N LEU A 55 1.77 -31.90 4.15
CA LEU A 55 2.16 -30.71 3.37
C LEU A 55 3.56 -30.86 2.77
N LEU A 56 4.52 -31.39 3.52
CA LEU A 56 5.88 -31.60 3.04
C LEU A 56 5.89 -32.59 1.86
N GLU A 57 5.24 -33.72 2.00
CA GLU A 57 5.11 -34.75 0.97
C GLU A 57 4.44 -34.21 -0.30
N ARG A 58 3.25 -33.61 -0.16
CA ARG A 58 2.45 -33.14 -1.30
C ARG A 58 3.10 -31.97 -2.03
N VAL A 59 3.79 -31.07 -1.32
CA VAL A 59 4.31 -29.81 -1.89
C VAL A 59 5.74 -29.93 -2.39
N TRP A 60 6.60 -30.73 -1.77
CA TRP A 60 8.01 -30.86 -2.12
C TRP A 60 8.38 -32.26 -2.61
N GLU A 61 8.15 -33.28 -1.80
CA GLU A 61 8.61 -34.64 -2.08
C GLU A 61 7.98 -35.22 -3.35
N SER A 62 6.69 -34.99 -3.57
CA SER A 62 5.99 -35.36 -4.81
C SER A 62 6.62 -34.80 -6.08
N ARG A 63 7.48 -33.78 -5.95
CA ARG A 63 8.21 -33.15 -7.04
C ARG A 63 9.71 -33.42 -7.01
N GLY A 64 10.16 -34.36 -6.17
CA GLY A 64 11.58 -34.70 -6.00
C GLY A 64 12.39 -33.58 -5.36
N LEU A 65 11.75 -32.66 -4.62
CA LEU A 65 12.41 -31.57 -3.91
C LEU A 65 12.60 -31.94 -2.44
N GLU A 66 13.69 -31.47 -1.85
CA GLU A 66 13.94 -31.63 -0.43
C GLU A 66 12.98 -30.76 0.38
N ALA A 67 12.27 -31.40 1.31
CA ALA A 67 11.30 -30.76 2.17
C ALA A 67 11.94 -30.35 3.50
N SER A 68 11.59 -29.16 4.02
CA SER A 68 11.99 -28.74 5.36
C SER A 68 10.89 -28.04 6.10
N ASN A 69 10.81 -28.30 7.41
CA ASN A 69 9.88 -27.59 8.30
C ASN A 69 10.12 -26.08 8.33
N SER A 70 11.38 -25.65 8.18
CA SER A 70 11.74 -24.24 8.12
C SER A 70 11.13 -23.58 6.88
N SER A 71 11.29 -24.20 5.71
CA SER A 71 10.69 -23.70 4.46
C SER A 71 9.17 -23.66 4.55
N LEU A 72 8.54 -24.70 5.09
CA LEU A 72 7.09 -24.73 5.29
C LEU A 72 6.60 -23.56 6.18
N ASN A 73 7.25 -23.35 7.33
CA ASN A 73 6.91 -22.25 8.22
C ASN A 73 7.07 -20.88 7.54
N GLN A 74 8.10 -20.70 6.73
CA GLN A 74 8.33 -19.47 5.96
C GLN A 74 7.19 -19.22 4.97
N TYR A 75 6.79 -20.22 4.19
CA TYR A 75 5.68 -20.08 3.25
C TYR A 75 4.35 -19.83 3.94
N ILE A 76 4.08 -20.47 5.07
CA ILE A 76 2.89 -20.19 5.89
C ILE A 76 2.89 -18.73 6.37
N SER A 77 4.04 -18.23 6.83
CA SER A 77 4.17 -16.81 7.24
C SER A 77 3.91 -15.86 6.09
N ILE A 78 4.46 -16.13 4.90
CA ILE A 78 4.23 -15.34 3.68
C ILE A 78 2.74 -15.34 3.31
N LEU A 79 2.10 -16.50 3.31
CA LEU A 79 0.68 -16.64 3.00
C LEU A 79 -0.21 -15.87 4.00
N ARG A 80 0.05 -15.99 5.30
CA ARG A 80 -0.64 -15.22 6.34
C ARG A 80 -0.59 -13.73 6.07
N LYS A 81 0.62 -13.20 5.88
CA LYS A 81 0.86 -11.79 5.61
C LYS A 81 0.14 -11.32 4.35
N LYS A 82 0.20 -12.13 3.29
CA LYS A 82 -0.43 -11.81 2.01
C LYS A 82 -1.95 -11.82 2.09
N LEU A 83 -2.52 -12.87 2.65
CA LEU A 83 -3.97 -12.99 2.80
C LEU A 83 -4.53 -11.91 3.73
N SER A 84 -3.91 -11.67 4.87
CA SER A 84 -4.31 -10.61 5.80
C SER A 84 -4.27 -9.22 5.13
N SER A 85 -3.22 -8.89 4.39
CA SER A 85 -3.11 -7.61 3.68
C SER A 85 -4.19 -7.41 2.61
N LEU A 86 -4.63 -8.49 1.96
CA LEU A 86 -5.61 -8.42 0.86
C LEU A 86 -7.07 -8.50 1.33
N THR A 87 -7.34 -9.22 2.41
CA THR A 87 -8.71 -9.37 2.92
C THR A 87 -9.04 -8.43 4.09
N GLY A 88 -8.01 -7.92 4.77
CA GLY A 88 -8.15 -7.20 6.03
C GLY A 88 -8.55 -8.11 7.20
N THR A 89 -8.49 -9.44 7.01
CA THR A 89 -8.85 -10.44 8.03
C THR A 89 -7.59 -11.09 8.56
N GLU A 90 -7.40 -11.08 9.86
CA GLU A 90 -6.28 -11.76 10.51
C GLU A 90 -6.63 -13.23 10.80
N ASN A 91 -5.60 -14.01 11.11
CA ASN A 91 -5.75 -15.40 11.55
C ASN A 91 -6.49 -16.32 10.54
N ILE A 92 -6.32 -16.06 9.24
CA ILE A 92 -6.90 -16.91 8.18
C ILE A 92 -6.31 -18.32 8.23
N ILE A 93 -4.98 -18.43 8.38
CA ILE A 93 -4.28 -19.71 8.53
C ILE A 93 -3.87 -19.87 9.98
N LEU A 94 -4.37 -20.88 10.63
CA LEU A 94 -4.08 -21.20 12.03
C LEU A 94 -3.05 -22.33 12.13
N THR A 95 -2.38 -22.41 13.28
CA THR A 95 -1.45 -23.49 13.62
C THR A 95 -2.05 -24.35 14.71
N ASN A 96 -2.08 -25.66 14.49
CA ASN A 96 -2.23 -26.62 15.58
C ASN A 96 -0.82 -27.09 15.99
N PRO A 97 -0.33 -26.71 17.19
CA PRO A 97 1.02 -27.02 17.62
C PRO A 97 1.32 -28.52 17.57
N GLY A 98 2.46 -28.89 17.00
CA GLY A 98 2.88 -30.28 16.86
C GLY A 98 2.17 -31.09 15.76
N VAL A 99 1.03 -30.62 15.25
CA VAL A 99 0.23 -31.34 14.26
C VAL A 99 0.37 -30.73 12.87
N GLY A 100 -0.13 -29.51 12.67
CA GLY A 100 -0.15 -28.94 11.32
C GLY A 100 -0.77 -27.56 11.24
N PHE A 101 -1.35 -27.27 10.08
CA PHE A 101 -1.98 -26.00 9.76
C PHE A 101 -3.40 -26.22 9.22
N TYR A 102 -4.27 -25.22 9.39
CA TYR A 102 -5.61 -25.25 8.86
C TYR A 102 -6.12 -23.83 8.56
N LEU A 103 -7.09 -23.72 7.68
CA LEU A 103 -7.85 -22.49 7.50
C LEU A 103 -8.93 -22.41 8.58
N SER A 104 -9.09 -21.25 9.21
CA SER A 104 -10.16 -21.06 10.19
C SER A 104 -11.51 -21.36 9.56
N ALA A 105 -12.35 -22.09 10.27
CA ALA A 105 -13.72 -22.41 9.84
C ALA A 105 -14.60 -21.14 9.70
N ASP A 106 -14.25 -20.06 10.40
CA ASP A 106 -14.96 -18.77 10.34
C ASP A 106 -14.72 -18.03 9.01
N ILE A 107 -13.68 -18.39 8.26
CA ILE A 107 -13.35 -17.76 6.98
C ILE A 107 -14.35 -18.22 5.91
N LYS A 108 -15.00 -17.23 5.28
CA LYS A 108 -15.96 -17.50 4.21
C LYS A 108 -15.25 -17.81 2.91
N ILE A 109 -15.31 -19.07 2.48
CA ILE A 109 -14.77 -19.52 1.19
C ILE A 109 -15.93 -20.03 0.34
N LYS A 110 -16.06 -19.48 -0.87
CA LYS A 110 -17.05 -19.90 -1.86
C LYS A 110 -16.34 -20.30 -3.14
N LEU A 111 -16.72 -21.44 -3.71
CA LEU A 111 -16.28 -21.82 -5.05
C LEU A 111 -16.96 -20.89 -6.07
N CYS A 112 -16.17 -20.16 -6.84
CA CYS A 112 -16.66 -19.45 -8.02
C CYS A 112 -16.76 -20.47 -9.16
N ASN A 113 -17.89 -21.15 -9.27
CA ASN A 113 -18.19 -21.84 -10.52
C ASN A 113 -18.22 -20.77 -11.60
N GLU A 114 -17.65 -21.05 -12.76
CA GLU A 114 -17.76 -20.18 -13.93
C GLU A 114 -19.25 -20.08 -14.30
N VAL A 115 -19.95 -19.15 -13.67
CA VAL A 115 -21.14 -18.60 -14.25
C VAL A 115 -20.59 -17.73 -15.39
N SER A 116 -20.51 -18.39 -16.56
CA SER A 116 -20.36 -17.69 -17.81
C SER A 116 -21.28 -16.47 -17.81
N ASN A 117 -20.68 -15.30 -18.02
CA ASN A 117 -21.34 -14.09 -18.51
C ASN A 117 -22.42 -13.45 -17.62
N GLY A 118 -22.04 -12.91 -16.45
CA GLY A 118 -22.99 -12.12 -15.66
C GLY A 118 -22.41 -11.17 -14.65
N LEU A 119 -21.13 -11.23 -14.36
CA LEU A 119 -20.46 -10.16 -13.62
C LEU A 119 -20.02 -9.09 -14.62
N SER A 120 -20.99 -8.29 -15.05
CA SER A 120 -20.68 -6.93 -15.48
C SER A 120 -19.71 -6.38 -14.41
N PRO A 121 -18.57 -5.80 -14.81
CA PRO A 121 -17.71 -5.14 -13.85
C PRO A 121 -18.60 -4.19 -13.07
N PRO A 122 -18.47 -4.10 -11.74
CA PRO A 122 -19.28 -3.19 -10.95
C PRO A 122 -19.25 -1.86 -11.66
N ARG A 123 -20.44 -1.36 -12.03
CA ARG A 123 -20.59 -0.07 -12.70
C ARG A 123 -19.63 0.86 -12.01
N ARG A 124 -18.63 1.33 -12.73
CA ARG A 124 -17.67 2.35 -12.34
C ARG A 124 -18.47 3.48 -11.69
N THR A 125 -18.71 3.38 -10.39
CA THR A 125 -19.18 4.52 -9.63
C THR A 125 -18.06 5.53 -9.71
N ARG A 126 -18.29 6.59 -10.43
CA ARG A 126 -17.43 7.77 -10.61
C ARG A 126 -17.19 8.50 -9.30
N TYR A 127 -16.83 7.77 -8.26
CA TYR A 127 -16.66 8.35 -6.91
C TYR A 127 -15.23 8.82 -6.64
N HIS A 128 -14.27 8.45 -7.49
CA HIS A 128 -12.87 8.80 -7.26
C HIS A 128 -12.50 10.24 -7.65
N TRP A 129 -13.27 10.85 -8.52
CA TRP A 129 -13.03 12.24 -8.92
C TRP A 129 -13.47 13.22 -7.80
N PHE A 130 -14.49 12.89 -7.00
CA PHE A 130 -14.96 13.76 -5.92
C PHE A 130 -13.94 13.93 -4.79
N SER A 131 -13.12 12.94 -4.51
CA SER A 131 -12.09 13.06 -3.47
C SER A 131 -10.92 13.95 -3.88
N TYR A 132 -10.65 14.09 -5.18
CA TYR A 132 -9.64 15.04 -5.68
C TYR A 132 -10.18 16.48 -5.73
N LEU A 133 -11.47 16.67 -6.00
CA LEU A 133 -12.09 18.00 -5.96
C LEU A 133 -12.11 18.56 -4.54
N ILE A 134 -12.38 17.75 -3.54
CA ILE A 134 -12.39 18.20 -2.13
C ILE A 134 -10.95 18.49 -1.66
N ARG A 135 -9.95 17.67 -2.02
CA ARG A 135 -8.54 17.93 -1.67
C ARG A 135 -7.93 19.08 -2.46
N GLY A 136 -8.30 19.26 -3.72
CA GLY A 136 -7.87 20.40 -4.55
C GLY A 136 -8.54 21.72 -4.16
N GLY A 137 -9.79 21.68 -3.78
CA GLY A 137 -10.56 22.87 -3.35
C GLY A 137 -10.04 23.47 -2.04
N ILE A 138 -9.68 22.64 -1.07
CA ILE A 138 -9.13 23.10 0.22
C ILE A 138 -7.72 23.72 0.03
N LEU A 139 -6.90 23.16 -0.87
CA LEU A 139 -5.56 23.72 -1.19
C LEU A 139 -5.63 25.05 -1.92
N ALA A 140 -6.71 25.33 -2.67
CA ALA A 140 -6.88 26.61 -3.37
C ALA A 140 -7.43 27.72 -2.46
N LEU A 141 -8.13 27.38 -1.38
CA LEU A 141 -8.69 28.36 -0.43
C LEU A 141 -7.63 28.94 0.53
N ILE A 142 -6.57 28.20 0.82
CA ILE A 142 -5.50 28.64 1.73
C ILE A 142 -4.73 29.85 1.15
N PRO A 143 -4.24 29.85 -0.11
CA PRO A 143 -3.55 31.02 -0.65
C PRO A 143 -4.48 32.21 -0.87
N SER A 144 -5.77 32.01 -1.16
CA SER A 144 -6.71 33.13 -1.32
C SER A 144 -7.01 33.83 0.01
N LEU A 145 -7.16 33.05 1.09
CA LEU A 145 -7.33 33.60 2.43
C LEU A 145 -6.07 34.34 2.92
N PHE A 146 -4.89 33.80 2.60
CA PHE A 146 -3.61 34.42 2.90
C PHE A 146 -3.42 35.74 2.14
N PHE A 147 -3.84 35.80 0.87
CA PHE A 147 -3.77 37.04 0.07
C PHE A 147 -4.73 38.13 0.59
N ILE A 148 -5.93 37.76 1.05
CA ILE A 148 -6.88 38.68 1.66
C ILE A 148 -6.36 39.21 3.02
N LEU A 149 -5.69 38.35 3.79
CA LEU A 149 -5.04 38.76 5.04
C LEU A 149 -3.87 39.71 4.79
N LEU A 150 -3.02 39.46 3.80
CA LEU A 150 -1.92 40.37 3.41
C LEU A 150 -2.46 41.72 2.93
N ALA A 151 -3.52 41.75 2.13
CA ALA A 151 -4.14 42.99 1.67
C ALA A 151 -4.74 43.84 2.80
N LYS A 152 -5.14 43.19 3.90
CA LYS A 152 -5.57 43.93 5.12
C LYS A 152 -4.42 44.41 6.00
N TYR A 153 -3.23 43.77 5.88
CA TYR A 153 -2.05 44.16 6.66
C TYR A 153 -1.25 45.31 6.01
N GLU A 154 -1.46 45.61 4.73
CA GLU A 154 -0.79 46.77 4.06
C GLU A 154 -1.30 48.15 4.49
N VAL A 155 -2.30 48.19 5.35
CA VAL A 155 -2.85 49.49 5.83
C VAL A 155 -2.14 50.03 7.09
N VAL A 156 -1.16 49.30 7.64
CA VAL A 156 -0.43 49.75 8.83
C VAL A 156 1.08 49.58 8.64
N VAL A 157 1.64 50.26 7.62
CA VAL A 157 3.04 50.65 7.65
C VAL A 157 3.08 52.15 7.84
N PRO A 158 3.41 52.69 9.02
CA PRO A 158 3.66 54.10 9.17
C PRO A 158 4.83 54.49 8.29
N SER A 159 4.60 55.43 7.40
CA SER A 159 5.63 56.03 6.56
C SER A 159 6.72 56.60 7.46
N ILE A 160 7.82 55.88 7.59
CA ILE A 160 9.06 56.41 8.13
C ILE A 160 9.60 57.36 7.04
N ARG A 161 9.27 58.64 7.20
CA ARG A 161 9.80 59.75 6.46
C ARG A 161 11.29 59.83 6.82
N LEU A 162 12.16 59.36 5.94
CA LEU A 162 13.57 59.65 6.02
C LEU A 162 13.73 61.15 5.82
N LYS A 163 14.01 61.83 6.91
CA LYS A 163 14.40 63.23 6.91
C LYS A 163 15.82 63.28 6.35
N GLU A 164 15.91 63.66 5.11
CA GLU A 164 17.15 64.04 4.46
C GLU A 164 17.68 65.29 5.17
N SER A 165 18.73 65.11 5.94
CA SER A 165 19.47 66.20 6.54
C SER A 165 20.74 66.37 5.71
N ASP A 166 20.67 67.38 4.90
CA ASP A 166 21.85 68.01 4.31
C ASP A 166 22.90 68.35 5.38
N ASN A 167 24.07 67.84 5.24
CA ASN A 167 25.28 68.62 5.62
C ASN A 167 26.43 68.12 4.79
N LEU A 168 26.75 69.09 3.90
CA LEU A 168 27.98 69.22 3.17
C LEU A 168 29.19 69.40 4.10
N THR A 169 30.31 69.01 3.52
CA THR A 169 31.68 69.54 3.76
C THR A 169 32.39 68.98 4.98
N LEU A 170 33.43 68.28 4.76
CA LEU A 170 34.83 68.75 4.88
C LEU A 170 35.81 67.57 4.70
N LEU A 171 36.57 67.75 3.60
CA LEU A 171 38.04 67.69 3.56
C LEU A 171 38.78 66.50 4.20
N GLY A 172 39.64 65.97 3.36
CA GLY A 172 40.84 65.32 3.80
C GLY A 172 41.29 64.19 2.89
N HIS A 173 41.71 64.51 1.74
CA HIS A 173 43.09 64.38 1.30
C HIS A 173 43.92 63.45 2.18
N CYS A 174 44.19 62.27 1.69
CA CYS A 174 45.54 61.72 1.81
C CYS A 174 45.79 60.78 0.61
N GLN A 175 46.60 61.42 -0.20
CA GLN A 175 47.36 60.81 -1.27
C GLN A 175 48.52 59.99 -0.70
N LEU A 176 49.01 59.14 -1.59
CA LEU A 176 50.38 58.66 -1.71
C LEU A 176 50.67 57.34 -0.97
N LYS A 177 51.41 56.46 -1.49
CA LYS A 177 52.36 56.42 -2.57
C LYS A 177 52.79 54.98 -2.78
N SER A 178 52.86 54.64 -4.02
CA SER A 178 53.78 53.73 -4.67
C SER A 178 55.00 53.27 -3.88
N SER A 179 55.35 52.02 -3.99
CA SER A 179 56.55 51.59 -4.72
C SER A 179 56.77 50.09 -4.65
N VAL A 180 56.89 49.50 -5.79
CA VAL A 180 57.73 48.36 -6.16
C VAL A 180 59.22 48.86 -5.97
N PRO A 181 60.30 48.04 -5.80
CA PRO A 181 60.55 46.74 -6.46
C PRO A 181 61.35 45.74 -5.60
N ILE A 182 61.51 44.59 -5.99
CA ILE A 182 62.48 43.66 -6.58
C ILE A 182 61.99 42.24 -6.37
#